data_bafb1a84ec0fe232a7db632fc56de314
#
_entry.id   bafb1a84ec0fe232a7db632fc56de314
#
_cell.length_a   1.000
_cell.length_b   1.000
_cell.length_c   1.000
_cell.angle_alpha   90.00
_cell.angle_beta   90.00
_cell.angle_gamma   90.00
#
_symmetry.space_group_name_H-M   'P 1'
#
loop_
_entity.id
_entity.type
_entity.pdbx_description
1 polymer ?
#
loop_
_entity_poly.entity_id
_entity_poly.type
_entity_poly.pdbx_seq_one_letter_code
_entity_poly.pdbx_strand_id
1 'polypeptide(L)'
;MIRLAKSSDKYHILKFCKNTFSWGDYIQDVWDHWLSEGNLLVIEKTNPIGVCHAVFSKNQVWIEGIRINSDFKRQHLASNLISKVESLAIQKQIPISLMLIDTENTPSLLMAQNLGYKINQTWKFYSLSPRENPSYEISYEKIIQNNNLSHYVKSWRWIPLDNDTISSLNSKNCIVQSKIEKDPAIAILGDSEHFEKTLIVTLFAGSKNNTMNIISFLQNFGFEKKYQRLQILTKETLPEFRDLEHKISFHLMQKLLS
;
A
#
# COMPACT_ATOMS: atom_id res chain seq x y z
N MET A 1 -18.09 17.04 -14.25
CA MET A 1 -18.54 15.65 -14.51
C MET A 1 -17.46 14.68 -14.07
N ILE A 2 -17.85 13.46 -13.58
CA ILE A 2 -16.88 12.38 -13.28
C ILE A 2 -16.98 11.33 -14.38
N ARG A 3 -15.84 10.93 -14.94
CA ARG A 3 -15.72 9.91 -16.00
C ARG A 3 -14.43 9.11 -15.88
N LEU A 4 -14.30 8.06 -16.65
CA LEU A 4 -13.03 7.35 -16.84
C LEU A 4 -12.00 8.27 -17.50
N ALA A 5 -10.75 8.14 -17.06
CA ALA A 5 -9.63 8.86 -17.66
C ALA A 5 -9.33 8.37 -19.07
N LYS A 6 -8.77 9.25 -19.88
CA LYS A 6 -8.24 8.98 -21.22
C LYS A 6 -6.75 9.32 -21.25
N SER A 7 -6.01 8.77 -22.19
CA SER A 7 -4.57 9.08 -22.34
C SER A 7 -4.31 10.58 -22.49
N SER A 8 -5.23 11.32 -23.15
CA SER A 8 -5.16 12.77 -23.31
C SER A 8 -5.26 13.57 -22.00
N ASP A 9 -5.78 12.97 -20.93
CA ASP A 9 -5.91 13.65 -19.62
C ASP A 9 -4.57 13.72 -18.88
N LYS A 10 -3.61 12.85 -19.21
CA LYS A 10 -2.30 12.72 -18.55
C LYS A 10 -1.61 14.06 -18.34
N TYR A 11 -1.51 14.84 -19.40
CA TYR A 11 -0.84 16.15 -19.36
C TYR A 11 -1.44 17.08 -18.31
N HIS A 12 -2.78 17.22 -18.29
CA HIS A 12 -3.47 18.11 -17.37
C HIS A 12 -3.34 17.65 -15.91
N ILE A 13 -3.46 16.34 -15.67
CA ILE A 13 -3.33 15.75 -14.34
C ILE A 13 -1.90 15.92 -13.81
N LEU A 14 -0.89 15.53 -14.58
CA LEU A 14 0.51 15.63 -14.16
C LEU A 14 0.94 17.06 -13.89
N LYS A 15 0.40 18.03 -14.63
CA LYS A 15 0.70 19.45 -14.43
C LYS A 15 0.40 19.92 -13.00
N PHE A 16 -0.75 19.56 -12.42
CA PHE A 16 -1.08 19.98 -11.06
C PHE A 16 -0.59 19.01 -9.97
N CYS A 17 -0.27 17.74 -10.32
CA CYS A 17 0.34 16.79 -9.39
C CYS A 17 1.81 17.09 -9.09
N LYS A 18 2.52 17.76 -9.99
CA LYS A 18 3.97 17.98 -9.94
C LYS A 18 4.51 18.48 -8.59
N ASN A 19 3.73 19.25 -7.85
CA ASN A 19 4.11 19.86 -6.59
C ASN A 19 3.24 19.37 -5.41
N THR A 20 2.73 18.15 -5.47
CA THR A 20 1.88 17.61 -4.40
C THR A 20 2.68 17.38 -3.11
N PHE A 21 3.90 16.89 -3.23
CA PHE A 21 4.82 16.64 -2.13
C PHE A 21 6.14 17.39 -2.40
N SER A 22 6.95 17.58 -1.37
CA SER A 22 8.27 18.21 -1.49
C SER A 22 9.23 17.45 -2.42
N TRP A 23 9.03 16.13 -2.57
CA TRP A 23 9.81 15.25 -3.45
C TRP A 23 9.15 15.01 -4.82
N GLY A 24 8.01 15.65 -5.13
CA GLY A 24 7.25 15.46 -6.37
C GLY A 24 5.95 14.68 -6.16
N ASP A 25 5.58 13.83 -7.12
CA ASP A 25 4.43 12.94 -7.01
C ASP A 25 4.65 11.68 -7.85
N TYR A 26 4.26 10.54 -7.36
CA TYR A 26 4.40 9.24 -8.03
C TYR A 26 3.36 8.98 -9.13
N ILE A 27 2.35 9.85 -9.28
CA ILE A 27 1.29 9.67 -10.29
C ILE A 27 1.86 9.52 -11.71
N GLN A 28 2.96 10.18 -12.02
CA GLN A 28 3.62 10.03 -13.32
C GLN A 28 4.10 8.59 -13.57
N ASP A 29 4.65 7.95 -12.56
CA ASP A 29 5.24 6.61 -12.64
C ASP A 29 4.18 5.51 -12.78
N VAL A 30 3.00 5.74 -12.20
CA VAL A 30 1.90 4.76 -12.16
C VAL A 30 0.81 5.04 -13.19
N TRP A 31 0.80 6.19 -13.86
CA TRP A 31 -0.30 6.63 -14.74
C TRP A 31 -0.68 5.60 -15.80
N ASP A 32 0.30 5.14 -16.59
CA ASP A 32 0.03 4.26 -17.71
C ASP A 32 -0.43 2.87 -17.24
N HIS A 33 0.11 2.40 -16.13
CA HIS A 33 -0.32 1.18 -15.46
C HIS A 33 -1.78 1.30 -14.98
N TRP A 34 -2.13 2.35 -14.23
CA TRP A 34 -3.49 2.56 -13.76
C TRP A 34 -4.50 2.78 -14.88
N LEU A 35 -4.07 3.43 -15.97
CA LEU A 35 -4.93 3.59 -17.15
C LEU A 35 -5.24 2.23 -17.78
N SER A 36 -4.27 1.31 -17.81
CA SER A 36 -4.43 -0.04 -18.34
C SER A 36 -5.24 -0.96 -17.41
N GLU A 37 -5.12 -0.81 -16.10
CA GLU A 37 -5.97 -1.53 -15.13
C GLU A 37 -7.44 -1.11 -15.24
N GLY A 38 -7.70 0.09 -15.75
CA GLY A 38 -9.03 0.69 -15.78
C GLY A 38 -9.41 1.32 -14.42
N ASN A 39 -10.64 1.86 -14.34
CA ASN A 39 -11.15 2.52 -13.14
C ASN A 39 -10.31 3.71 -12.64
N LEU A 40 -9.48 4.28 -13.49
CA LEU A 40 -8.88 5.59 -13.29
C LEU A 40 -9.94 6.64 -13.60
N LEU A 41 -10.42 7.34 -12.59
CA LEU A 41 -11.47 8.33 -12.69
C LEU A 41 -10.89 9.74 -12.70
N VAL A 42 -11.45 10.61 -13.50
CA VAL A 42 -11.17 12.04 -13.45
C VAL A 42 -12.45 12.82 -13.19
N ILE A 43 -12.33 13.92 -12.47
CA ILE A 43 -13.36 14.94 -12.38
C ILE A 43 -12.94 16.13 -13.22
N GLU A 44 -13.84 16.57 -14.09
CA GLU A 44 -13.54 17.66 -15.02
C GLU A 44 -14.55 18.81 -14.95
N LYS A 45 -14.09 20.01 -15.27
CA LYS A 45 -14.87 21.18 -15.72
C LYS A 45 -14.59 21.36 -17.21
N THR A 46 -13.77 22.32 -17.61
CA THR A 46 -13.27 22.45 -18.97
C THR A 46 -12.10 21.47 -19.21
N ASN A 47 -11.27 21.24 -18.21
CA ASN A 47 -10.18 20.28 -18.19
C ASN A 47 -10.27 19.40 -16.95
N PRO A 48 -9.57 18.26 -16.88
CA PRO A 48 -9.43 17.48 -15.66
C PRO A 48 -8.84 18.32 -14.51
N ILE A 49 -9.52 18.33 -13.37
CA ILE A 49 -9.16 19.06 -12.15
C ILE A 49 -8.98 18.16 -10.94
N GLY A 50 -9.18 16.86 -11.11
CA GLY A 50 -8.93 15.85 -10.08
C GLY A 50 -8.90 14.46 -10.68
N VAL A 51 -8.24 13.55 -9.96
CA VAL A 51 -8.05 12.15 -10.32
C VAL A 51 -8.19 11.25 -9.10
N CYS A 52 -8.63 10.03 -9.33
CA CYS A 52 -8.70 8.95 -8.34
C CYS A 52 -8.60 7.63 -9.06
N HIS A 53 -7.82 6.69 -8.55
CA HIS A 53 -7.77 5.33 -9.05
C HIS A 53 -8.46 4.37 -8.08
N ALA A 54 -9.10 3.32 -8.60
CA ALA A 54 -9.77 2.30 -7.82
C ALA A 54 -9.49 0.90 -8.35
N VAL A 55 -9.17 -0.03 -7.45
CA VAL A 55 -9.00 -1.45 -7.78
C VAL A 55 -10.10 -2.24 -7.09
N PHE A 56 -10.92 -2.91 -7.91
CA PHE A 56 -12.04 -3.72 -7.44
C PHE A 56 -11.63 -5.19 -7.34
N SER A 57 -11.86 -5.79 -6.20
CA SER A 57 -11.75 -7.22 -5.99
C SER A 57 -13.08 -7.79 -5.46
N LYS A 58 -13.16 -9.11 -5.28
CA LYS A 58 -14.39 -9.74 -4.77
C LYS A 58 -14.81 -9.20 -3.40
N ASN A 59 -13.84 -8.91 -2.53
CA ASN A 59 -14.09 -8.62 -1.12
C ASN A 59 -13.90 -7.13 -0.75
N GLN A 60 -13.22 -6.37 -1.60
CA GLN A 60 -12.92 -4.97 -1.30
C GLN A 60 -12.69 -4.13 -2.55
N VAL A 61 -12.93 -2.83 -2.44
CA VAL A 61 -12.41 -1.82 -3.35
C VAL A 61 -11.28 -1.07 -2.65
N TRP A 62 -10.13 -0.98 -3.32
CA TRP A 62 -8.98 -0.18 -2.91
C TRP A 62 -9.00 1.15 -3.63
N ILE A 63 -8.97 2.26 -2.87
CA ILE A 63 -8.99 3.63 -3.42
C ILE A 63 -7.61 4.25 -3.19
N GLU A 64 -7.01 4.75 -4.26
CA GLU A 64 -5.66 5.31 -4.22
C GLU A 64 -5.52 6.51 -5.15
N GLY A 65 -4.43 7.30 -4.97
CA GLY A 65 -4.04 8.34 -5.90
C GLY A 65 -5.02 9.51 -6.02
N ILE A 66 -5.77 9.82 -4.97
CA ILE A 66 -6.69 10.96 -5.00
C ILE A 66 -5.88 12.24 -5.04
N ARG A 67 -6.04 13.01 -6.12
CA ARG A 67 -5.44 14.35 -6.27
C ARG A 67 -6.47 15.33 -6.79
N ILE A 68 -6.50 16.50 -6.20
CA ILE A 68 -7.33 17.63 -6.65
C ILE A 68 -6.42 18.81 -6.90
N ASN A 69 -6.56 19.45 -8.06
CA ASN A 69 -5.86 20.68 -8.39
C ASN A 69 -6.08 21.74 -7.29
N SER A 70 -5.00 22.38 -6.84
CA SER A 70 -5.00 23.34 -5.72
C SER A 70 -6.07 24.41 -5.84
N ASP A 71 -6.31 24.92 -7.06
CA ASP A 71 -7.26 25.99 -7.35
C ASP A 71 -8.73 25.59 -7.14
N PHE A 72 -8.97 24.27 -7.01
CA PHE A 72 -10.31 23.70 -6.86
C PHE A 72 -10.50 22.92 -5.55
N LYS A 73 -9.56 23.07 -4.58
CA LYS A 73 -9.71 22.46 -3.25
C LYS A 73 -10.92 23.03 -2.50
N ARG A 74 -11.37 22.32 -1.47
CA ARG A 74 -12.52 22.69 -0.59
C ARG A 74 -13.87 22.82 -1.32
N GLN A 75 -14.03 22.12 -2.45
CA GLN A 75 -15.28 22.04 -3.22
C GLN A 75 -15.85 20.62 -3.23
N HIS A 76 -15.53 19.80 -2.22
CA HIS A 76 -15.98 18.40 -2.09
C HIS A 76 -15.62 17.48 -3.27
N LEU A 77 -14.68 17.87 -4.13
CA LEU A 77 -14.36 17.10 -5.34
C LEU A 77 -13.75 15.74 -5.04
N ALA A 78 -12.86 15.65 -4.04
CA ALA A 78 -12.30 14.38 -3.59
C ALA A 78 -13.40 13.44 -3.03
N SER A 79 -14.29 13.97 -2.19
CA SER A 79 -15.45 13.22 -1.67
C SER A 79 -16.34 12.71 -2.79
N ASN A 80 -16.60 13.52 -3.82
CA ASN A 80 -17.40 13.13 -4.97
C ASN A 80 -16.76 11.99 -5.77
N LEU A 81 -15.42 11.99 -5.95
CA LEU A 81 -14.69 10.90 -6.58
C LEU A 81 -14.81 9.61 -5.77
N ILE A 82 -14.61 9.68 -4.45
CA ILE A 82 -14.74 8.54 -3.54
C ILE A 82 -16.17 7.98 -3.59
N SER A 83 -17.19 8.83 -3.46
CA SER A 83 -18.59 8.42 -3.51
C SER A 83 -18.97 7.76 -4.85
N LYS A 84 -18.35 8.22 -5.96
CA LYS A 84 -18.53 7.56 -7.26
C LYS A 84 -17.93 6.16 -7.26
N VAL A 85 -16.72 5.97 -6.70
CA VAL A 85 -16.09 4.64 -6.57
C VAL A 85 -16.94 3.74 -5.67
N GLU A 86 -17.42 4.23 -4.53
CA GLU A 86 -18.29 3.48 -3.61
C GLU A 86 -19.58 3.04 -4.30
N SER A 87 -20.21 3.92 -5.07
CA SER A 87 -21.42 3.57 -5.85
C SER A 87 -21.14 2.44 -6.84
N LEU A 88 -19.99 2.44 -7.51
CA LEU A 88 -19.58 1.37 -8.40
C LEU A 88 -19.29 0.06 -7.64
N ALA A 89 -18.69 0.15 -6.45
CA ALA A 89 -18.44 -1.01 -5.60
C ALA A 89 -19.75 -1.64 -5.11
N ILE A 90 -20.73 -0.84 -4.67
CA ILE A 90 -22.07 -1.30 -4.27
C ILE A 90 -22.76 -2.01 -5.43
N GLN A 91 -22.74 -1.46 -6.65
CA GLN A 91 -23.30 -2.11 -7.84
C GLN A 91 -22.65 -3.47 -8.13
N LYS A 92 -21.38 -3.65 -7.76
CA LYS A 92 -20.61 -4.91 -7.87
C LYS A 92 -20.76 -5.80 -6.64
N GLN A 93 -21.58 -5.42 -5.66
CA GLN A 93 -21.79 -6.14 -4.39
C GLN A 93 -20.47 -6.32 -3.58
N ILE A 94 -19.56 -5.36 -3.67
CA ILE A 94 -18.31 -5.35 -2.92
C ILE A 94 -18.56 -4.74 -1.54
N PRO A 95 -18.30 -5.47 -0.45
CA PRO A 95 -18.76 -5.07 0.88
C PRO A 95 -17.87 -4.03 1.58
N ILE A 96 -16.61 -3.86 1.15
CA ILE A 96 -15.63 -3.07 1.88
C ILE A 96 -14.93 -2.08 0.95
N SER A 97 -14.80 -0.83 1.40
CA SER A 97 -13.94 0.18 0.80
C SER A 97 -12.75 0.47 1.70
N LEU A 98 -11.55 0.48 1.13
CA LEU A 98 -10.27 0.73 1.81
C LEU A 98 -9.49 1.85 1.13
N MET A 99 -8.79 2.64 1.94
CA MET A 99 -7.78 3.60 1.50
C MET A 99 -6.69 3.76 2.55
N LEU A 100 -5.51 4.17 2.12
CA LEU A 100 -4.39 4.47 3.00
C LEU A 100 -4.20 5.98 3.10
N ILE A 101 -4.13 6.50 4.32
CA ILE A 101 -3.92 7.93 4.58
C ILE A 101 -2.78 8.10 5.58
N ASP A 102 -1.84 8.99 5.26
CA ASP A 102 -0.78 9.42 6.18
C ASP A 102 -1.39 9.92 7.50
N THR A 103 -0.83 9.48 8.63
CA THR A 103 -1.31 9.84 9.97
C THR A 103 -1.26 11.36 10.24
N GLU A 104 -0.40 12.10 9.52
CA GLU A 104 -0.27 13.55 9.65
C GLU A 104 -1.15 14.33 8.66
N ASN A 105 -1.78 13.63 7.68
CA ASN A 105 -2.64 14.27 6.69
C ASN A 105 -4.05 14.52 7.24
N THR A 106 -4.16 15.42 8.23
CA THR A 106 -5.42 15.78 8.88
C THR A 106 -6.56 16.11 7.92
N PRO A 107 -6.36 16.91 6.83
CA PRO A 107 -7.44 17.20 5.90
C PRO A 107 -8.03 15.96 5.22
N SER A 108 -7.19 15.00 4.83
CA SER A 108 -7.64 13.75 4.21
C SER A 108 -8.30 12.82 5.23
N LEU A 109 -7.80 12.77 6.46
CA LEU A 109 -8.39 12.00 7.55
C LEU A 109 -9.81 12.50 7.87
N LEU A 110 -9.98 13.82 8.05
CA LEU A 110 -11.30 14.42 8.30
C LEU A 110 -12.26 14.17 7.13
N MET A 111 -11.79 14.28 5.89
CA MET A 111 -12.61 13.96 4.72
C MET A 111 -13.08 12.51 4.75
N ALA A 112 -12.18 11.56 4.99
CA ALA A 112 -12.51 10.13 5.05
C ALA A 112 -13.49 9.83 6.20
N GLN A 113 -13.28 10.40 7.39
CA GLN A 113 -14.16 10.25 8.54
C GLN A 113 -15.58 10.80 8.25
N ASN A 114 -15.67 11.97 7.59
CA ASN A 114 -16.96 12.55 7.18
C ASN A 114 -17.70 11.70 6.14
N LEU A 115 -16.97 10.88 5.37
CA LEU A 115 -17.54 9.88 4.46
C LEU A 115 -17.89 8.55 5.14
N GLY A 116 -17.67 8.43 6.45
CA GLY A 116 -18.00 7.25 7.25
C GLY A 116 -16.88 6.21 7.34
N TYR A 117 -15.66 6.55 6.90
CA TYR A 117 -14.50 5.67 7.11
C TYR A 117 -14.04 5.72 8.58
N LYS A 118 -13.57 4.58 9.06
CA LYS A 118 -12.97 4.42 10.39
C LYS A 118 -11.55 3.90 10.23
N ILE A 119 -10.69 4.22 11.21
CA ILE A 119 -9.35 3.63 11.27
C ILE A 119 -9.52 2.14 11.61
N ASN A 120 -9.07 1.29 10.69
CA ASN A 120 -9.03 -0.16 10.90
C ASN A 120 -7.71 -0.59 11.52
N GLN A 121 -6.60 -0.11 10.97
CA GLN A 121 -5.24 -0.44 11.40
C GLN A 121 -4.32 0.77 11.18
N THR A 122 -3.21 0.79 11.92
CA THR A 122 -2.11 1.74 11.68
C THR A 122 -0.88 0.95 11.23
N TRP A 123 -0.28 1.39 10.12
CA TRP A 123 0.87 0.76 9.50
C TRP A 123 2.05 1.73 9.50
N LYS A 124 3.24 1.21 9.64
CA LYS A 124 4.50 1.94 9.61
C LYS A 124 5.30 1.50 8.40
N PHE A 125 5.86 2.46 7.71
CA PHE A 125 6.78 2.24 6.62
C PHE A 125 8.20 2.48 7.09
N TYR A 126 9.05 1.47 6.89
CA TYR A 126 10.47 1.55 7.11
C TYR A 126 11.21 1.35 5.79
N SER A 127 12.28 2.11 5.59
CA SER A 127 13.27 1.88 4.54
C SER A 127 14.45 1.12 5.13
N LEU A 128 14.89 0.06 4.43
CA LEU A 128 16.09 -0.70 4.80
C LEU A 128 17.06 -0.67 3.61
N SER A 129 18.32 -0.29 3.83
CA SER A 129 19.34 -0.32 2.79
C SER A 129 19.90 -1.74 2.63
N PRO A 130 19.97 -2.27 1.39
CA PRO A 130 20.60 -3.56 1.12
C PRO A 130 22.08 -3.54 1.50
N ARG A 131 22.54 -4.61 2.16
CA ARG A 131 23.91 -4.75 2.59
C ARG A 131 24.23 -6.21 2.88
N GLU A 132 25.48 -6.61 2.67
CA GLU A 132 25.98 -7.91 3.10
C GLU A 132 25.78 -8.09 4.62
N ASN A 133 25.03 -9.10 4.99
CA ASN A 133 24.73 -9.44 6.37
C ASN A 133 24.37 -10.94 6.48
N PRO A 134 25.35 -11.84 6.45
CA PRO A 134 25.10 -13.28 6.36
C PRO A 134 24.67 -13.91 7.69
N SER A 135 24.59 -13.14 8.78
CA SER A 135 24.28 -13.67 10.11
C SER A 135 22.78 -13.71 10.35
N TYR A 136 22.10 -14.74 9.83
CA TYR A 136 20.69 -14.98 10.05
C TYR A 136 20.33 -16.47 9.96
N GLU A 137 19.21 -16.84 10.57
CA GLU A 137 18.59 -18.16 10.50
C GLU A 137 17.13 -18.03 10.16
N ILE A 138 16.73 -18.49 8.97
CA ILE A 138 15.36 -18.44 8.48
C ILE A 138 14.87 -19.77 7.95
N SER A 139 13.56 -19.95 7.90
CA SER A 139 12.90 -21.06 7.23
C SER A 139 11.88 -20.56 6.20
N TYR A 140 11.67 -21.36 5.15
CA TYR A 140 10.63 -21.20 4.13
C TYR A 140 9.45 -22.15 4.40
N GLU A 141 9.05 -22.24 5.65
CA GLU A 141 7.94 -23.08 6.03
C GLU A 141 6.60 -22.48 5.57
N LYS A 142 5.71 -23.39 5.15
CA LYS A 142 4.35 -22.98 4.78
C LYS A 142 3.62 -22.42 6.00
N ILE A 143 3.06 -21.25 5.86
CA ILE A 143 2.13 -20.72 6.85
C ILE A 143 0.79 -21.43 6.67
N ILE A 144 0.30 -22.03 7.76
CA ILE A 144 -1.08 -22.45 7.91
C ILE A 144 -1.81 -21.22 8.49
N GLN A 145 -3.06 -21.02 8.11
CA GLN A 145 -3.88 -19.88 8.52
C GLN A 145 -3.64 -19.45 9.98
N ASN A 146 -3.22 -18.20 10.16
CA ASN A 146 -3.02 -17.59 11.48
C ASN A 146 -3.98 -16.42 11.59
N ASN A 147 -4.88 -16.45 12.56
CA ASN A 147 -5.92 -15.43 12.78
C ASN A 147 -5.37 -14.02 13.04
N ASN A 148 -4.07 -13.87 13.30
CA ASN A 148 -3.41 -12.58 13.51
C ASN A 148 -2.94 -11.90 12.21
N LEU A 149 -2.95 -12.62 11.08
CA LEU A 149 -2.50 -12.12 9.78
C LEU A 149 -3.72 -11.69 8.96
N SER A 150 -3.98 -10.40 8.88
CA SER A 150 -5.18 -9.90 8.21
C SER A 150 -4.96 -9.50 6.75
N HIS A 151 -3.85 -8.82 6.49
CA HIS A 151 -3.50 -8.31 5.17
C HIS A 151 -1.99 -8.40 4.93
N TYR A 152 -1.61 -8.53 3.66
CA TYR A 152 -0.24 -8.26 3.21
C TYR A 152 -0.25 -7.12 2.19
N VAL A 153 0.90 -6.53 1.94
CA VAL A 153 1.03 -5.41 1.01
C VAL A 153 1.65 -5.89 -0.29
N LYS A 154 0.91 -5.70 -1.38
CA LYS A 154 1.38 -5.90 -2.74
C LYS A 154 1.32 -4.56 -3.47
N SER A 155 2.47 -4.03 -3.85
CA SER A 155 2.58 -2.75 -4.58
C SER A 155 1.77 -1.61 -3.94
N TRP A 156 1.91 -1.45 -2.61
CA TRP A 156 1.21 -0.44 -1.80
C TRP A 156 -0.31 -0.63 -1.72
N ARG A 157 -0.81 -1.84 -2.00
CA ARG A 157 -2.20 -2.23 -1.82
C ARG A 157 -2.32 -3.29 -0.74
N TRP A 158 -3.26 -3.13 0.17
CA TRP A 158 -3.52 -4.06 1.28
C TRP A 158 -4.47 -5.15 0.81
N ILE A 159 -3.92 -6.34 0.64
CA ILE A 159 -4.63 -7.53 0.14
C ILE A 159 -4.97 -8.45 1.31
N PRO A 160 -6.22 -8.91 1.46
CA PRO A 160 -6.58 -9.86 2.51
C PRO A 160 -5.77 -11.16 2.41
N LEU A 161 -5.32 -11.66 3.56
CA LEU A 161 -4.67 -12.97 3.70
C LEU A 161 -5.71 -14.06 3.93
N ASP A 162 -6.54 -14.30 2.92
CA ASP A 162 -7.42 -15.47 2.88
C ASP A 162 -6.66 -16.74 2.47
N ASN A 163 -7.34 -17.89 2.53
CA ASN A 163 -6.74 -19.20 2.25
C ASN A 163 -6.13 -19.27 0.83
N ASP A 164 -6.79 -18.69 -0.16
CA ASP A 164 -6.34 -18.73 -1.55
C ASP A 164 -5.08 -17.89 -1.71
N THR A 165 -5.06 -16.70 -1.10
CA THR A 165 -3.89 -15.81 -1.06
C THR A 165 -2.70 -16.46 -0.37
N ILE A 166 -2.91 -17.07 0.82
CA ILE A 166 -1.85 -17.77 1.57
C ILE A 166 -1.33 -18.95 0.75
N SER A 167 -2.20 -19.73 0.13
CA SER A 167 -1.81 -20.87 -0.73
C SER A 167 -0.96 -20.40 -1.91
N SER A 168 -1.34 -19.31 -2.56
CA SER A 168 -0.58 -18.70 -3.65
C SER A 168 0.80 -18.21 -3.20
N LEU A 169 0.89 -17.54 -2.05
CA LEU A 169 2.14 -17.04 -1.50
C LEU A 169 3.08 -18.20 -1.10
N ASN A 170 2.54 -19.23 -0.49
CA ASN A 170 3.29 -20.44 -0.13
C ASN A 170 3.85 -21.14 -1.37
N SER A 171 3.06 -21.27 -2.44
CA SER A 171 3.51 -21.94 -3.68
C SER A 171 4.64 -21.18 -4.40
N LYS A 172 4.76 -19.88 -4.17
CA LYS A 172 5.80 -19.00 -4.74
C LYS A 172 7.02 -18.84 -3.85
N ASN A 173 7.05 -19.50 -2.67
CA ASN A 173 8.08 -19.31 -1.66
C ASN A 173 8.32 -17.82 -1.29
N CYS A 174 7.24 -17.03 -1.26
CA CYS A 174 7.31 -15.61 -0.91
C CYS A 174 7.27 -15.36 0.61
N ILE A 175 7.15 -16.40 1.42
CA ILE A 175 7.02 -16.31 2.88
C ILE A 175 8.25 -16.86 3.55
N VAL A 176 8.85 -16.06 4.41
CA VAL A 176 10.00 -16.45 5.24
C VAL A 176 9.69 -16.24 6.72
N GLN A 177 10.25 -17.09 7.56
CA GLN A 177 10.01 -17.08 9.00
C GLN A 177 11.32 -17.20 9.76
N SER A 178 11.38 -16.55 10.92
CA SER A 178 12.37 -16.81 11.96
C SER A 178 11.67 -17.34 13.21
N LYS A 179 12.15 -18.48 13.72
CA LYS A 179 11.57 -19.21 14.85
C LYS A 179 12.63 -19.59 15.90
N ILE A 180 13.63 -18.74 16.09
CA ILE A 180 14.68 -18.95 17.10
C ILE A 180 14.06 -18.96 18.50
N GLU A 181 13.00 -18.16 18.69
CA GLU A 181 12.25 -18.04 19.94
C GLU A 181 10.77 -18.34 19.72
N LYS A 182 10.01 -18.43 20.83
CA LYS A 182 8.59 -18.84 20.82
C LYS A 182 7.67 -17.95 19.97
N ASP A 183 7.98 -16.65 19.87
CA ASP A 183 7.17 -15.69 19.11
C ASP A 183 7.81 -15.43 17.73
N PRO A 184 7.38 -16.15 16.70
CA PRO A 184 8.02 -16.11 15.39
C PRO A 184 7.77 -14.78 14.68
N ALA A 185 8.78 -14.29 13.96
CA ALA A 185 8.62 -13.22 12.99
C ALA A 185 8.39 -13.80 11.59
N ILE A 186 7.52 -13.15 10.81
CA ILE A 186 7.12 -13.59 9.47
C ILE A 186 7.26 -12.42 8.51
N ALA A 187 7.90 -12.66 7.35
CA ALA A 187 7.95 -11.68 6.28
C ALA A 187 7.34 -12.27 5.00
N ILE A 188 6.52 -11.46 4.32
CA ILE A 188 5.99 -11.75 2.99
C ILE A 188 6.70 -10.83 2.01
N LEU A 189 7.36 -11.43 1.02
CA LEU A 189 8.20 -10.75 0.04
C LEU A 189 7.47 -10.58 -1.29
N GLY A 190 7.60 -9.42 -1.91
CA GLY A 190 7.06 -9.15 -3.24
C GLY A 190 7.83 -8.06 -3.96
N ASP A 191 8.05 -8.25 -5.27
CA ASP A 191 8.57 -7.18 -6.10
C ASP A 191 7.56 -6.05 -6.26
N SER A 192 8.05 -4.81 -6.32
CA SER A 192 7.21 -3.68 -6.69
C SER A 192 6.84 -3.75 -8.16
N GLU A 193 5.54 -3.59 -8.47
CA GLU A 193 5.06 -3.49 -9.85
C GLU A 193 5.32 -2.11 -10.46
N HIS A 194 5.67 -1.12 -9.63
CA HIS A 194 5.80 0.28 -10.06
C HIS A 194 7.23 0.81 -10.03
N PHE A 195 8.08 0.23 -9.17
CA PHE A 195 9.46 0.70 -8.97
C PHE A 195 10.44 -0.44 -9.20
N GLU A 196 11.28 -0.29 -10.21
CA GLU A 196 12.33 -1.25 -10.50
C GLU A 196 13.26 -1.45 -9.29
N LYS A 197 13.78 -2.67 -9.15
CA LYS A 197 14.73 -3.05 -8.10
C LYS A 197 14.28 -2.64 -6.69
N THR A 198 12.96 -2.70 -6.44
CA THR A 198 12.36 -2.41 -5.15
C THR A 198 11.63 -3.64 -4.62
N LEU A 199 12.07 -4.14 -3.46
CA LEU A 199 11.37 -5.19 -2.72
C LEU A 199 10.40 -4.57 -1.74
N ILE A 200 9.15 -5.00 -1.76
CA ILE A 200 8.13 -4.66 -0.77
C ILE A 200 7.97 -5.85 0.17
N VAL A 201 8.05 -5.58 1.45
CA VAL A 201 7.98 -6.58 2.51
C VAL A 201 6.84 -6.24 3.45
N THR A 202 5.95 -7.20 3.67
CA THR A 202 5.03 -7.13 4.82
C THR A 202 5.66 -7.90 5.96
N LEU A 203 5.98 -7.22 7.06
CA LEU A 203 6.61 -7.83 8.21
C LEU A 203 5.62 -7.90 9.38
N PHE A 204 5.40 -9.09 9.88
CA PHE A 204 4.74 -9.38 11.15
C PHE A 204 5.84 -9.67 12.16
N ALA A 205 6.10 -8.70 13.01
CA ALA A 205 7.15 -8.83 14.02
C ALA A 205 6.75 -9.85 15.09
N GLY A 206 7.71 -10.62 15.53
CA GLY A 206 7.62 -11.50 16.69
C GLY A 206 8.49 -11.01 17.83
N SER A 207 9.18 -11.91 18.51
CA SER A 207 10.18 -11.51 19.51
C SER A 207 11.24 -10.61 18.89
N LYS A 208 11.93 -9.83 19.73
CA LYS A 208 12.99 -8.93 19.26
C LYS A 208 14.04 -9.67 18.43
N ASN A 209 14.48 -10.85 18.89
CA ASN A 209 15.52 -11.61 18.21
C ASN A 209 15.02 -12.17 16.87
N ASN A 210 13.82 -12.74 16.81
CA ASN A 210 13.23 -13.21 15.56
C ASN A 210 13.04 -12.07 14.56
N THR A 211 12.59 -10.91 15.02
CA THR A 211 12.39 -9.72 14.18
C THR A 211 13.72 -9.21 13.62
N MET A 212 14.75 -9.08 14.46
CA MET A 212 16.10 -8.66 14.03
C MET A 212 16.71 -9.65 13.04
N ASN A 213 16.48 -10.93 13.25
CA ASN A 213 16.96 -12.00 12.37
C ASN A 213 16.32 -11.92 10.96
N ILE A 214 15.01 -11.67 10.89
CA ILE A 214 14.32 -11.40 9.60
C ILE A 214 14.89 -10.14 8.94
N ILE A 215 15.13 -9.05 9.69
CA ILE A 215 15.67 -7.81 9.12
C ILE A 215 17.09 -8.05 8.58
N SER A 216 17.93 -8.83 9.27
CA SER A 216 19.26 -9.25 8.79
C SER A 216 19.15 -10.04 7.48
N PHE A 217 18.25 -11.02 7.43
CA PHE A 217 17.97 -11.76 6.19
C PHE A 217 17.56 -10.83 5.05
N LEU A 218 16.59 -9.93 5.29
CA LEU A 218 16.09 -9.00 4.28
C LEU A 218 17.22 -8.11 3.74
N GLN A 219 18.10 -7.63 4.61
CA GLN A 219 19.24 -6.79 4.24
C GLN A 219 20.19 -7.55 3.30
N ASN A 220 20.56 -8.80 3.66
CA ASN A 220 21.42 -9.65 2.84
C ASN A 220 20.74 -10.09 1.54
N PHE A 221 19.48 -10.51 1.60
CA PHE A 221 18.68 -10.88 0.43
C PHE A 221 18.60 -9.73 -0.58
N GLY A 222 18.38 -8.52 -0.08
CA GLY A 222 18.39 -7.32 -0.91
C GLY A 222 19.73 -7.07 -1.59
N PHE A 223 20.82 -7.28 -0.88
CA PHE A 223 22.20 -7.17 -1.41
C PHE A 223 22.47 -8.22 -2.50
N GLU A 224 22.22 -9.49 -2.22
CA GLU A 224 22.45 -10.60 -3.17
C GLU A 224 21.58 -10.47 -4.43
N LYS A 225 20.32 -10.07 -4.28
CA LYS A 225 19.37 -9.87 -5.39
C LYS A 225 19.50 -8.52 -6.09
N LYS A 226 20.43 -7.67 -5.64
CA LYS A 226 20.72 -6.34 -6.21
C LYS A 226 19.50 -5.39 -6.20
N TYR A 227 18.65 -5.50 -5.18
CA TYR A 227 17.64 -4.49 -4.95
C TYR A 227 18.30 -3.16 -4.56
N GLN A 228 17.70 -2.07 -4.97
CA GLN A 228 18.12 -0.72 -4.59
C GLN A 228 17.37 -0.22 -3.35
N ARG A 229 16.17 -0.74 -3.12
CA ARG A 229 15.28 -0.31 -2.04
C ARG A 229 14.58 -1.52 -1.44
N LEU A 230 14.54 -1.55 -0.11
CA LEU A 230 13.71 -2.47 0.66
C LEU A 230 12.70 -1.63 1.42
N GLN A 231 11.42 -1.84 1.14
CA GLN A 231 10.29 -1.15 1.77
C GLN A 231 9.58 -2.12 2.70
N ILE A 232 9.72 -1.91 4.01
CA ILE A 232 9.11 -2.77 5.02
C ILE A 232 7.86 -2.08 5.55
N LEU A 233 6.74 -2.78 5.46
CA LEU A 233 5.44 -2.35 5.97
C LEU A 233 5.02 -3.27 7.11
N THR A 234 4.75 -2.69 8.27
CA THR A 234 4.43 -3.43 9.49
C THR A 234 3.48 -2.62 10.37
N LYS A 235 2.76 -3.29 11.26
CA LYS A 235 1.94 -2.63 12.31
C LYS A 235 2.76 -2.31 13.57
N GLU A 236 3.85 -3.02 13.78
CA GLU A 236 4.67 -2.97 14.97
C GLU A 236 5.74 -1.86 14.87
N THR A 237 6.26 -1.43 16.02
CA THR A 237 7.48 -0.63 16.06
C THR A 237 8.66 -1.58 16.00
N LEU A 238 9.49 -1.44 14.97
CA LEU A 238 10.66 -2.29 14.82
C LEU A 238 11.80 -1.86 15.77
N PRO A 239 12.63 -2.80 16.20
CA PRO A 239 13.81 -2.50 17.00
C PRO A 239 14.80 -1.63 16.20
N GLU A 240 15.65 -0.88 16.92
CA GLU A 240 16.76 -0.21 16.28
C GLU A 240 17.66 -1.22 15.55
N PHE A 241 17.93 -0.93 14.30
CA PHE A 241 18.74 -1.76 13.44
C PHE A 241 19.51 -0.88 12.45
N ARG A 242 20.74 -1.27 12.15
CA ARG A 242 21.59 -0.50 11.25
C ARG A 242 20.98 -0.39 9.86
N ASP A 243 20.94 0.83 9.32
CA ASP A 243 20.41 1.17 8.00
C ASP A 243 18.89 0.93 7.85
N LEU A 244 18.17 0.73 8.97
CA LEU A 244 16.71 0.71 9.04
C LEU A 244 16.20 2.06 9.54
N GLU A 245 15.33 2.70 8.77
CA GLU A 245 14.81 4.02 9.08
C GLU A 245 13.28 4.03 8.98
N HIS A 246 12.60 4.45 10.04
CA HIS A 246 11.15 4.75 9.98
C HIS A 246 10.94 6.01 9.13
N LYS A 247 10.11 5.91 8.12
CA LYS A 247 9.82 7.01 7.20
C LYS A 247 8.52 7.72 7.51
N ILE A 248 7.43 6.96 7.65
CA ILE A 248 6.10 7.51 7.77
C ILE A 248 5.14 6.46 8.31
N SER A 249 4.06 6.90 8.94
CA SER A 249 2.97 6.03 9.39
C SER A 249 1.68 6.35 8.65
N PHE A 250 0.84 5.33 8.47
CA PHE A 250 -0.42 5.44 7.75
C PHE A 250 -1.57 4.81 8.53
N HIS A 251 -2.75 5.39 8.40
CA HIS A 251 -3.99 4.74 8.77
C HIS A 251 -4.59 4.01 7.56
N LEU A 252 -4.81 2.70 7.70
CA LEU A 252 -5.68 1.93 6.82
C LEU A 252 -7.12 2.26 7.21
N MET A 253 -7.75 3.09 6.40
CA MET A 253 -9.13 3.53 6.60
C MET A 253 -10.09 2.55 5.93
N GLN A 254 -11.14 2.17 6.63
CA GLN A 254 -12.14 1.20 6.17
C GLN A 254 -13.56 1.74 6.30
N LYS A 255 -14.39 1.43 5.32
CA LYS A 255 -15.84 1.64 5.34
C LYS A 255 -16.56 0.39 4.85
N LEU A 256 -17.59 -0.03 5.57
CA LEU A 256 -18.53 -1.03 5.07
C LEU A 256 -19.49 -0.37 4.09
N LEU A 257 -19.68 -0.99 2.95
CA LEU A 257 -20.59 -0.56 1.90
C LEU A 257 -21.88 -1.38 2.00
N SER A 258 -23.02 -0.69 1.96
CA SER A 258 -24.37 -1.29 2.07
C SER A 258 -25.23 -0.79 0.94
#